data_30f209e4402931b8e0b1d204155019a0
#
_entry.id   30f209e4402931b8e0b1d204155019a0
#
_cell.length_a   1.000
_cell.length_b   1.000
_cell.length_c   1.000
_cell.angle_alpha   90.00
_cell.angle_beta   90.00
_cell.angle_gamma   90.00
#
_symmetry.space_group_name_H-M   'P 1'
#
loop_
_entity.id
_entity.type
_entity.pdbx_description
1 polymer ?
#
loop_
_entity_poly.entity_id
_entity_poly.type
_entity_poly.pdbx_seq_one_letter_code
_entity_poly.pdbx_strand_id
1 'polypeptide(L)'
;MSSAATNNTGKGLREVWQQHVYSEFVMKDAKAALTTMSDNPYVLMVPVAIGGRGRDGVYKFYYDYFLAQLPADIMPVPISQVVEKDILVEEAVYQFTHDQVMDWMIPGVPPTGKRVEVGVVGNIKFENGKIASEHLYWDQASVLAR
;
A
#
# COMPACT_ATOMS: atom_id res chain seq x y z
N MET A 1 3.57 9.08 -32.00
CA MET A 1 4.44 8.50 -30.96
C MET A 1 4.08 9.03 -29.57
N SER A 2 4.11 10.34 -29.40
CA SER A 2 3.90 10.94 -28.10
C SER A 2 2.51 10.66 -27.50
N SER A 3 1.44 10.75 -28.29
CA SER A 3 0.09 10.52 -27.75
C SER A 3 -0.14 9.07 -27.35
N ALA A 4 0.37 8.12 -28.12
CA ALA A 4 0.26 6.71 -27.79
C ALA A 4 1.08 6.38 -26.52
N ALA A 5 2.29 6.92 -26.42
CA ALA A 5 3.13 6.75 -25.24
C ALA A 5 2.48 7.35 -23.99
N THR A 6 1.86 8.54 -24.11
CA THR A 6 1.16 9.20 -23.02
C THR A 6 -0.02 8.36 -22.51
N ASN A 7 -0.83 7.86 -23.43
CA ASN A 7 -1.98 7.02 -23.07
C ASN A 7 -1.55 5.72 -22.41
N ASN A 8 -0.45 5.11 -22.93
CA ASN A 8 0.07 3.87 -22.36
C ASN A 8 0.68 4.09 -20.98
N THR A 9 1.24 5.28 -20.69
CA THR A 9 1.84 5.59 -19.41
C THR A 9 0.82 5.45 -18.27
N GLY A 10 -0.37 6.06 -18.41
CA GLY A 10 -1.40 5.97 -17.38
C GLY A 10 -1.86 4.53 -17.16
N LYS A 11 -2.07 3.79 -18.24
CA LYS A 11 -2.44 2.37 -18.16
C LYS A 11 -1.33 1.54 -17.55
N GLY A 12 -0.08 1.80 -17.96
CA GLY A 12 1.07 1.11 -17.40
C GLY A 12 1.24 1.33 -15.90
N LEU A 13 0.99 2.55 -15.42
CA LEU A 13 1.08 2.85 -13.98
C LEU A 13 0.02 2.10 -13.19
N ARG A 14 -1.21 2.00 -13.72
CA ARG A 14 -2.26 1.21 -13.08
C ARG A 14 -1.88 -0.27 -12.99
N GLU A 15 -1.29 -0.80 -14.02
CA GLU A 15 -0.84 -2.20 -14.04
C GLU A 15 0.29 -2.44 -13.03
N VAL A 16 1.25 -1.52 -12.94
CA VAL A 16 2.34 -1.62 -11.96
C VAL A 16 1.78 -1.57 -10.54
N TRP A 17 0.87 -0.65 -10.27
CA TRP A 17 0.22 -0.55 -8.96
C TRP A 17 -0.56 -1.82 -8.62
N GLN A 18 -1.32 -2.35 -9.57
CA GLN A 18 -2.08 -3.58 -9.38
C GLN A 18 -1.15 -4.76 -9.08
N GLN A 19 -0.04 -4.87 -9.78
CA GLN A 19 0.95 -5.91 -9.53
C GLN A 19 1.58 -5.76 -8.14
N HIS A 20 1.85 -4.52 -7.72
CA HIS A 20 2.39 -4.24 -6.39
C HIS A 20 1.43 -4.70 -5.30
N VAL A 21 0.16 -4.31 -5.40
CA VAL A 21 -0.89 -4.70 -4.46
C VAL A 21 -1.05 -6.22 -4.41
N TYR A 22 -1.03 -6.87 -5.56
CA TYR A 22 -1.09 -8.33 -5.63
C TYR A 22 0.09 -8.98 -4.90
N SER A 23 1.30 -8.43 -5.09
CA SER A 23 2.50 -8.92 -4.40
C SER A 23 2.37 -8.80 -2.89
N GLU A 24 1.72 -7.74 -2.40
CA GLU A 24 1.54 -7.51 -0.97
C GLU A 24 0.44 -8.39 -0.37
N PHE A 25 -0.76 -8.35 -0.95
CA PHE A 25 -1.95 -8.93 -0.31
C PHE A 25 -2.21 -10.37 -0.71
N VAL A 26 -1.76 -10.80 -1.87
CA VAL A 26 -1.97 -12.17 -2.34
C VAL A 26 -0.72 -13.00 -2.16
N MET A 27 0.41 -12.57 -2.71
CA MET A 27 1.67 -13.31 -2.62
C MET A 27 2.31 -13.15 -1.25
N LYS A 28 2.11 -12.03 -0.59
CA LYS A 28 2.75 -11.65 0.69
C LYS A 28 4.26 -11.78 0.59
N ASP A 29 4.80 -11.27 -0.51
CA ASP A 29 6.21 -11.41 -0.88
C ASP A 29 6.85 -10.03 -1.01
N ALA A 30 7.72 -9.70 -0.06
CA ALA A 30 8.41 -8.41 -0.03
C ALA A 30 9.32 -8.21 -1.25
N LYS A 31 9.98 -9.27 -1.70
CA LYS A 31 10.85 -9.18 -2.88
C LYS A 31 10.04 -8.91 -4.13
N ALA A 32 8.91 -9.57 -4.29
CA ALA A 32 8.01 -9.35 -5.41
C ALA A 32 7.50 -7.91 -5.42
N ALA A 33 7.12 -7.38 -4.26
CA ALA A 33 6.68 -5.98 -4.15
C ALA A 33 7.79 -5.02 -4.58
N LEU A 34 9.02 -5.27 -4.18
CA LEU A 34 10.17 -4.43 -4.56
C LEU A 34 10.45 -4.44 -6.06
N THR A 35 10.09 -5.49 -6.80
CA THR A 35 10.29 -5.50 -8.25
C THR A 35 9.50 -4.42 -8.96
N THR A 36 8.44 -3.90 -8.35
CA THR A 36 7.61 -2.82 -8.90
C THR A 36 8.12 -1.43 -8.51
N MET A 37 9.16 -1.36 -7.70
CA MET A 37 9.62 -0.12 -7.08
C MET A 37 10.94 0.37 -7.69
N SER A 38 11.17 1.68 -7.60
CA SER A 38 12.38 2.34 -8.11
C SER A 38 13.61 1.98 -7.27
N ASP A 39 14.76 2.54 -7.65
CA ASP A 39 16.03 2.26 -6.97
C ASP A 39 16.10 2.84 -5.57
N ASN A 40 15.33 3.90 -5.30
CA ASN A 40 15.33 4.56 -3.98
C ASN A 40 13.89 4.81 -3.52
N PRO A 41 13.12 3.75 -3.23
CA PRO A 41 11.71 3.89 -2.89
C PRO A 41 11.51 4.41 -1.47
N TYR A 42 10.31 4.92 -1.22
CA TYR A 42 9.91 5.40 0.09
C TYR A 42 8.46 4.99 0.36
N VAL A 43 8.20 4.40 1.52
CA VAL A 43 6.87 4.02 1.96
C VAL A 43 6.58 4.69 3.30
N LEU A 44 5.39 5.27 3.44
CA LEU A 44 4.98 5.93 4.67
C LEU A 44 3.52 5.58 4.99
N MET A 45 3.31 5.02 6.16
CA MET A 45 2.00 4.88 6.78
C MET A 45 1.74 6.15 7.59
N VAL A 46 1.01 7.10 6.99
CA VAL A 46 0.93 8.48 7.48
C VAL A 46 0.38 8.59 8.91
N PRO A 47 -0.74 7.92 9.26
CA PRO A 47 -1.31 8.09 10.61
C PRO A 47 -0.40 7.63 11.73
N VAL A 48 0.50 6.68 11.48
CA VAL A 48 1.39 6.13 12.51
C VAL A 48 2.85 6.54 12.29
N ALA A 49 3.13 7.23 11.19
CA ALA A 49 4.45 7.79 10.84
C ALA A 49 5.55 6.72 10.80
N ILE A 50 5.22 5.53 10.28
CA ILE A 50 6.20 4.46 10.09
C ILE A 50 6.24 4.03 8.62
N GLY A 51 7.36 3.45 8.22
CA GLY A 51 7.58 3.01 6.86
C GLY A 51 9.05 2.68 6.64
N GLY A 52 9.54 2.92 5.42
CA GLY A 52 10.93 2.62 5.09
C GLY A 52 11.43 3.51 3.96
N ARG A 53 12.74 3.72 3.92
CA ARG A 53 13.45 4.45 2.87
C ARG A 53 14.50 3.56 2.24
N GLY A 54 14.64 3.68 0.92
CA GLY A 54 15.56 2.86 0.14
C GLY A 54 15.07 1.43 0.06
N ARG A 55 15.69 0.65 -0.82
CA ARG A 55 15.26 -0.74 -1.04
C ARG A 55 15.39 -1.59 0.21
N ASP A 56 16.51 -1.45 0.93
CA ASP A 56 16.71 -2.21 2.17
C ASP A 56 15.72 -1.81 3.27
N GLY A 57 15.49 -0.50 3.44
CA GLY A 57 14.55 -0.01 4.45
C GLY A 57 13.11 -0.40 4.14
N VAL A 58 12.70 -0.32 2.88
CA VAL A 58 11.36 -0.75 2.46
C VAL A 58 11.21 -2.26 2.60
N TYR A 59 12.23 -3.03 2.21
CA TYR A 59 12.19 -4.49 2.38
C TYR A 59 11.99 -4.85 3.85
N LYS A 60 12.77 -4.23 4.74
CA LYS A 60 12.68 -4.48 6.18
C LYS A 60 11.30 -4.13 6.72
N PHE A 61 10.76 -2.99 6.33
CA PHE A 61 9.42 -2.58 6.75
C PHE A 61 8.37 -3.59 6.30
N TYR A 62 8.43 -4.03 5.04
CA TYR A 62 7.48 -5.01 4.52
C TYR A 62 7.63 -6.36 5.23
N TYR A 63 8.85 -6.85 5.35
CA TYR A 63 9.10 -8.18 5.88
C TYR A 63 8.79 -8.27 7.37
N ASP A 64 9.25 -7.29 8.16
CA ASP A 64 9.15 -7.33 9.62
C ASP A 64 7.80 -6.84 10.15
N TYR A 65 7.17 -5.88 9.46
CA TYR A 65 5.98 -5.22 9.99
C TYR A 65 4.76 -5.43 9.12
N PHE A 66 4.80 -4.98 7.87
CA PHE A 66 3.59 -4.92 7.08
C PHE A 66 3.07 -6.31 6.69
N LEU A 67 3.87 -7.07 5.95
CA LEU A 67 3.45 -8.37 5.44
C LEU A 67 3.35 -9.41 6.55
N ALA A 68 4.24 -9.32 7.54
CA ALA A 68 4.21 -10.22 8.70
C ALA A 68 2.97 -10.04 9.56
N GLN A 69 2.32 -8.87 9.46
CA GLN A 69 1.19 -8.49 10.30
C GLN A 69 -0.07 -8.19 9.47
N LEU A 70 -0.25 -8.89 8.36
CA LEU A 70 -1.49 -8.84 7.60
C LEU A 70 -2.44 -9.93 8.06
N PRO A 71 -3.65 -9.59 8.49
CA PRO A 71 -4.68 -10.60 8.75
C PRO A 71 -4.88 -11.50 7.54
N ALA A 72 -5.17 -12.79 7.78
CA ALA A 72 -5.31 -13.75 6.70
C ALA A 72 -6.40 -13.39 5.69
N ASP A 73 -7.46 -12.71 6.18
CA ASP A 73 -8.60 -12.35 5.36
C ASP A 73 -8.59 -10.89 4.87
N ILE A 74 -7.48 -10.17 5.06
CA ILE A 74 -7.44 -8.78 4.63
C ILE A 74 -7.58 -8.65 3.13
N MET A 75 -8.45 -7.75 2.71
CA MET A 75 -8.70 -7.50 1.30
C MET A 75 -8.91 -6.02 1.05
N PRO A 76 -8.08 -5.40 0.20
CA PRO A 76 -8.36 -4.05 -0.27
C PRO A 76 -9.42 -4.12 -1.38
N VAL A 77 -10.48 -3.35 -1.22
CA VAL A 77 -11.55 -3.25 -2.22
C VAL A 77 -11.46 -1.85 -2.85
N PRO A 78 -10.94 -1.73 -4.08
CA PRO A 78 -10.81 -0.43 -4.72
C PRO A 78 -12.16 0.23 -4.96
N ILE A 79 -12.23 1.55 -4.72
CA ILE A 79 -13.41 2.37 -4.99
C ILE A 79 -13.17 3.23 -6.23
N SER A 80 -12.02 3.94 -6.27
CA SER A 80 -11.71 4.83 -7.36
C SER A 80 -10.21 5.00 -7.52
N GLN A 81 -9.78 5.31 -8.74
CA GLN A 81 -8.40 5.62 -9.06
C GLN A 81 -8.35 6.84 -9.98
N VAL A 82 -7.40 7.71 -9.74
CA VAL A 82 -7.08 8.84 -10.61
C VAL A 82 -5.58 8.77 -10.93
N VAL A 83 -5.25 8.89 -12.19
CA VAL A 83 -3.86 9.00 -12.64
C VAL A 83 -3.69 10.33 -13.36
N GLU A 84 -2.76 11.12 -12.90
CA GLU A 84 -2.36 12.37 -13.55
C GLU A 84 -0.84 12.41 -13.58
N LYS A 85 -0.27 12.46 -14.79
CA LYS A 85 1.17 12.41 -15.00
C LYS A 85 1.77 11.15 -14.35
N ASP A 86 2.63 11.30 -13.36
CA ASP A 86 3.33 10.23 -12.66
C ASP A 86 2.77 9.95 -11.26
N ILE A 87 1.54 10.38 -11.01
CA ILE A 87 0.86 10.19 -9.71
C ILE A 87 -0.40 9.37 -9.91
N LEU A 88 -0.59 8.36 -9.07
CA LEU A 88 -1.83 7.59 -8.95
C LEU A 88 -2.37 7.77 -7.56
N VAL A 89 -3.64 8.16 -7.45
CA VAL A 89 -4.34 8.22 -6.17
C VAL A 89 -5.46 7.20 -6.20
N GLU A 90 -5.48 6.33 -5.20
CA GLU A 90 -6.51 5.31 -5.06
C GLU A 90 -7.23 5.46 -3.75
N GLU A 91 -8.55 5.39 -3.80
CA GLU A 91 -9.40 5.20 -2.63
C GLU A 91 -9.84 3.74 -2.60
N ALA A 92 -9.67 3.07 -1.46
CA ALA A 92 -10.06 1.69 -1.26
C ALA A 92 -10.66 1.50 0.12
N VAL A 93 -11.41 0.44 0.31
CA VAL A 93 -11.83 -0.01 1.65
C VAL A 93 -11.05 -1.27 1.97
N TYR A 94 -10.34 -1.24 3.09
CA TYR A 94 -9.69 -2.44 3.62
C TYR A 94 -10.67 -3.14 4.55
N GLN A 95 -10.90 -4.42 4.28
CA GLN A 95 -11.80 -5.28 5.07
C GLN A 95 -10.97 -6.41 5.67
N PHE A 96 -11.09 -6.60 6.97
CA PHE A 96 -10.34 -7.66 7.65
C PHE A 96 -10.92 -7.99 9.02
N THR A 97 -10.55 -9.15 9.53
CA THR A 97 -10.77 -9.50 10.94
C THR A 97 -9.51 -9.17 11.72
N HIS A 98 -9.63 -8.39 12.78
CA HIS A 98 -8.49 -7.99 13.62
C HIS A 98 -8.11 -9.14 14.53
N ASP A 99 -7.47 -10.16 13.97
CA ASP A 99 -7.12 -11.40 14.68
C ASP A 99 -5.63 -11.52 14.98
N GLN A 100 -4.86 -10.49 14.66
CA GLN A 100 -3.43 -10.43 14.99
C GLN A 100 -2.99 -8.98 15.19
N VAL A 101 -1.79 -8.82 15.74
CA VAL A 101 -1.18 -7.50 15.91
C VAL A 101 -0.96 -6.85 14.54
N MET A 102 -1.24 -5.55 14.45
CA MET A 102 -1.10 -4.76 13.23
C MET A 102 -0.41 -3.43 13.57
N ASP A 103 0.86 -3.49 13.93
CA ASP A 103 1.60 -2.28 14.36
C ASP A 103 1.78 -1.26 13.25
N TRP A 104 1.64 -1.68 11.99
CA TRP A 104 1.69 -0.76 10.86
C TRP A 104 0.42 0.10 10.72
N MET A 105 -0.66 -0.27 11.40
CA MET A 105 -1.92 0.47 11.36
C MET A 105 -2.35 0.94 12.75
N ILE A 106 -2.36 0.04 13.74
CA ILE A 106 -2.80 0.32 15.10
C ILE A 106 -1.77 -0.22 16.11
N PRO A 107 -0.62 0.48 16.22
CA PRO A 107 0.48 -0.02 17.05
C PRO A 107 0.07 -0.20 18.50
N GLY A 108 0.50 -1.32 19.08
CA GLY A 108 0.27 -1.63 20.49
C GLY A 108 -1.14 -2.11 20.83
N VAL A 109 -2.03 -2.25 19.85
CA VAL A 109 -3.39 -2.72 20.11
C VAL A 109 -3.45 -4.25 20.00
N PRO A 110 -3.85 -4.96 21.06
CA PRO A 110 -3.99 -6.42 20.99
C PRO A 110 -5.11 -6.83 20.03
N PRO A 111 -5.04 -8.03 19.47
CA PRO A 111 -6.11 -8.52 18.59
C PRO A 111 -7.47 -8.51 19.30
N THR A 112 -8.49 -8.01 18.60
CA THR A 112 -9.85 -7.90 19.16
C THR A 112 -10.81 -8.95 18.62
N GLY A 113 -10.45 -9.61 17.51
CA GLY A 113 -11.33 -10.54 16.81
C GLY A 113 -12.48 -9.86 16.08
N LYS A 114 -12.52 -8.52 16.06
CA LYS A 114 -13.61 -7.78 15.41
C LYS A 114 -13.41 -7.66 13.90
N ARG A 115 -14.52 -7.63 13.19
CA ARG A 115 -14.54 -7.29 11.77
C ARG A 115 -14.35 -5.79 11.60
N VAL A 116 -13.40 -5.38 10.76
CA VAL A 116 -13.07 -3.97 10.54
C VAL A 116 -13.20 -3.65 9.06
N GLU A 117 -13.78 -2.49 8.77
CA GLU A 117 -13.77 -1.89 7.45
C GLU A 117 -13.25 -0.46 7.62
N VAL A 118 -12.23 -0.09 6.83
CA VAL A 118 -11.62 1.24 6.93
C VAL A 118 -11.29 1.77 5.55
N GLY A 119 -11.64 3.02 5.29
CA GLY A 119 -11.24 3.71 4.07
C GLY A 119 -9.76 4.05 4.11
N VAL A 120 -9.07 3.75 3.02
CA VAL A 120 -7.64 4.03 2.87
C VAL A 120 -7.42 4.76 1.56
N VAL A 121 -6.67 5.85 1.60
CA VAL A 121 -6.26 6.57 0.39
C VAL A 121 -4.76 6.39 0.21
N GLY A 122 -4.37 5.90 -0.95
CA GLY A 122 -2.97 5.79 -1.35
C GLY A 122 -2.60 6.90 -2.32
N ASN A 123 -1.50 7.58 -2.04
CA ASN A 123 -0.89 8.54 -2.95
C ASN A 123 0.43 7.94 -3.43
N ILE A 124 0.47 7.54 -4.68
CA ILE A 124 1.56 6.76 -5.25
C ILE A 124 2.26 7.59 -6.31
N LYS A 125 3.57 7.84 -6.14
CA LYS A 125 4.39 8.51 -7.14
C LYS A 125 5.24 7.50 -7.89
N PHE A 126 5.37 7.71 -9.19
CA PHE A 126 6.16 6.85 -10.05
C PHE A 126 7.34 7.62 -10.62
N GLU A 127 8.39 6.87 -10.91
CA GLU A 127 9.61 7.38 -11.56
C GLU A 127 10.06 6.32 -12.55
N ASN A 128 10.12 6.70 -13.82
CA ASN A 128 10.47 5.78 -14.91
C ASN A 128 9.62 4.50 -14.91
N GLY A 129 8.31 4.64 -14.65
CA GLY A 129 7.39 3.51 -14.66
C GLY A 129 7.43 2.62 -13.41
N LYS A 130 8.22 2.98 -12.42
CA LYS A 130 8.34 2.26 -11.15
C LYS A 130 7.83 3.11 -9.99
N ILE A 131 7.38 2.46 -8.93
CA ILE A 131 6.90 3.16 -7.74
C ILE A 131 8.07 3.79 -7.01
N ALA A 132 8.07 5.13 -6.92
CA ALA A 132 9.08 5.88 -6.19
C ALA A 132 8.66 6.14 -4.75
N SER A 133 7.37 6.36 -4.50
CA SER A 133 6.88 6.52 -3.13
C SER A 133 5.42 6.08 -3.02
N GLU A 134 5.07 5.66 -1.82
CA GLU A 134 3.73 5.22 -1.46
C GLU A 134 3.39 5.80 -0.10
N HIS A 135 2.40 6.69 -0.05
CA HIS A 135 1.88 7.25 1.20
C HIS A 135 0.45 6.78 1.39
N LEU A 136 0.19 6.09 2.51
CA LEU A 136 -1.15 5.61 2.83
C LEU A 136 -1.74 6.42 3.97
N TYR A 137 -3.00 6.79 3.79
CA TYR A 137 -3.78 7.61 4.73
C TYR A 137 -5.05 6.87 5.13
N TRP A 138 -5.37 6.88 6.39
CA TRP A 138 -6.66 6.40 6.91
C TRP A 138 -7.02 7.20 8.15
N ASP A 139 -8.27 7.09 8.58
CA ASP A 139 -8.74 7.72 9.81
C ASP A 139 -8.45 6.81 11.01
N GLN A 140 -7.38 7.11 11.72
CA GLN A 140 -6.92 6.32 12.85
C GLN A 140 -7.95 6.28 14.00
N ALA A 141 -8.60 7.41 14.25
CA ALA A 141 -9.61 7.47 15.30
C ALA A 141 -10.77 6.52 14.99
N SER A 142 -11.17 6.44 13.72
CA SER A 142 -12.24 5.54 13.28
C SER A 142 -11.86 4.08 13.48
N VAL A 143 -10.63 3.70 13.18
CA VAL A 143 -10.15 2.33 13.38
C VAL A 143 -10.15 1.98 14.88
N LEU A 144 -9.62 2.88 15.71
CA LEU A 144 -9.52 2.64 17.15
C LEU A 144 -10.87 2.61 17.86
N ALA A 145 -11.89 3.24 17.27
CA ALA A 145 -13.24 3.26 17.83
C ALA A 145 -14.04 1.97 17.58
N ARG A 146 -13.54 1.05 16.76
CA ARG A 146 -14.24 -0.19 16.38
C ARG A 146 -14.20 -1.30 17.43
#